data_fd81431e884d98b3ff5d83a5ca0b4d8c
#
_entry.id   fd81431e884d98b3ff5d83a5ca0b4d8c
#
_cell.length_a   1.000
_cell.length_b   1.000
_cell.length_c   1.000
_cell.angle_alpha   90.00
_cell.angle_beta   90.00
_cell.angle_gamma   90.00
#
_symmetry.space_group_name_H-M   'P 1'
#
loop_
_entity.id
_entity.type
_entity.pdbx_description
1 polymer ?
#
loop_
_entity_poly.entity_id
_entity_poly.type
_entity_poly.pdbx_seq_one_letter_code
_entity_poly.pdbx_strand_id
1 'polypeptide(L)'
;CEVQGMLSFNDRAPSITLLQYHTDLEVMCISWQYKEGVSKLTFTPKTEPCTVVKQEGKRLQIVTFDVLNFPSFIGQQDITEEFTTERGGAGWRRRGRVELEADGWRIEVTAVPDLKEIVDALKGQGGYAVTHKGNLKRSDGETFSIEDAENAMNRLWQFLSFARGQYCSPILPVGFNCDGEVVWRQWGCRTVESWGEPLSWFDRQHAEALGEVFPGFWNCLNGVTHAAAARIALEWYLRSNRNNGDQAGGLILSQTALERLADVHGLKKKRGESVAMPIRQLMNKIGIPPELPGGFSVLKEVLRALTTKDGGGPEALVAVRNDLVHPKEKLAEISGLKEYEAWNLAQWYLELILLNMFGFKGKYGNRTLEGRWTGQVESIPWAPKSD
;
A
#
# COMPACT_ATOMS: atom_id res chain seq x y z
N CYS A 1 -16.66 3.76 16.76
CA CYS A 1 -17.46 3.07 17.80
C CYS A 1 -17.11 3.68 19.13
N GLU A 2 -18.12 4.15 19.90
CA GLU A 2 -17.94 4.41 21.32
C GLU A 2 -18.01 3.08 22.05
N VAL A 3 -17.01 2.80 22.87
CA VAL A 3 -16.95 1.62 23.71
C VAL A 3 -16.77 2.10 25.15
N GLN A 4 -17.63 1.66 26.05
CA GLN A 4 -17.45 1.94 27.46
C GLN A 4 -16.37 1.00 28.01
N GLY A 5 -15.41 1.57 28.73
CA GLY A 5 -14.34 0.83 29.38
C GLY A 5 -14.00 1.40 30.74
N MET A 6 -13.43 0.58 31.59
CA MET A 6 -12.89 0.99 32.87
C MET A 6 -11.36 0.99 32.79
N LEU A 7 -10.75 2.14 33.04
CA LEU A 7 -9.30 2.28 33.09
C LEU A 7 -8.78 1.88 34.46
N SER A 8 -7.87 0.93 34.50
CA SER A 8 -7.17 0.50 35.71
C SER A 8 -5.68 0.82 35.59
N PHE A 9 -5.10 1.36 36.64
CA PHE A 9 -3.67 1.57 36.76
C PHE A 9 -3.11 0.53 37.75
N ASN A 10 -2.50 -0.52 37.22
CA ASN A 10 -1.79 -1.50 38.01
C ASN A 10 -0.29 -1.16 38.04
N ASP A 11 0.44 -1.61 39.04
CA ASP A 11 1.88 -1.35 39.24
C ASP A 11 2.79 -1.70 38.06
N ARG A 12 2.27 -2.38 37.05
CA ARG A 12 3.05 -2.83 35.88
C ARG A 12 2.67 -2.21 34.55
N ALA A 13 1.42 -1.88 34.32
CA ALA A 13 0.93 -1.22 33.10
C ALA A 13 -0.50 -0.74 33.28
N PRO A 14 -0.90 0.40 32.65
CA PRO A 14 -2.30 0.74 32.55
C PRO A 14 -3.04 -0.31 31.72
N SER A 15 -4.22 -0.71 32.17
CA SER A 15 -5.12 -1.59 31.42
C SER A 15 -6.48 -0.95 31.27
N ILE A 16 -7.16 -1.27 30.17
CA ILE A 16 -8.57 -0.87 29.96
C ILE A 16 -9.40 -2.14 29.91
N THR A 17 -10.32 -2.29 30.85
CA THR A 17 -11.34 -3.33 30.78
C THR A 17 -12.50 -2.82 29.94
N LEU A 18 -12.76 -3.49 28.81
CA LEU A 18 -13.91 -3.18 27.96
C LEU A 18 -15.15 -3.82 28.59
N LEU A 19 -16.02 -3.01 29.21
CA LEU A 19 -17.17 -3.49 29.96
C LEU A 19 -18.12 -4.35 29.12
N GLN A 20 -18.24 -4.04 27.84
CA GLN A 20 -19.11 -4.77 26.91
C GLN A 20 -18.59 -6.17 26.55
N TYR A 21 -17.28 -6.42 26.70
CA TYR A 21 -16.63 -7.65 26.23
C TYR A 21 -15.90 -8.42 27.34
N HIS A 22 -15.90 -7.91 28.57
CA HIS A 22 -15.20 -8.50 29.72
C HIS A 22 -13.73 -8.85 29.43
N THR A 23 -13.07 -8.02 28.65
CA THR A 23 -11.69 -8.26 28.19
C THR A 23 -10.79 -7.13 28.66
N ASP A 24 -9.68 -7.50 29.27
CA ASP A 24 -8.63 -6.55 29.66
C ASP A 24 -7.67 -6.33 28.49
N LEU A 25 -7.48 -5.08 28.15
CA LEU A 25 -6.51 -4.64 27.14
C LEU A 25 -5.32 -3.98 27.82
N GLU A 26 -4.14 -4.56 27.68
CA GLU A 26 -2.93 -3.81 28.03
C GLU A 26 -2.71 -2.69 27.02
N VAL A 27 -2.63 -1.47 27.53
CA VAL A 27 -2.50 -0.27 26.72
C VAL A 27 -1.33 0.57 27.19
N MET A 28 -0.76 1.32 26.26
CA MET A 28 0.21 2.36 26.56
C MET A 28 -0.47 3.73 26.38
N CYS A 29 -0.43 4.56 27.42
CA CYS A 29 -0.91 5.94 27.31
C CYS A 29 0.09 6.75 26.47
N ILE A 30 -0.36 7.32 25.35
CA ILE A 30 0.46 8.12 24.45
C ILE A 30 0.22 9.62 24.59
N SER A 31 -0.92 10.03 25.11
CA SER A 31 -1.18 11.43 25.44
C SER A 31 -2.24 11.59 26.52
N TRP A 32 -2.08 12.64 27.31
CA TRP A 32 -3.06 13.08 28.28
C TRP A 32 -3.29 14.59 28.08
N GLN A 33 -4.53 14.96 27.90
CA GLN A 33 -4.96 16.36 27.80
C GLN A 33 -6.05 16.61 28.84
N TYR A 34 -5.90 17.70 29.60
CA TYR A 34 -6.90 18.17 30.54
C TYR A 34 -7.40 19.54 30.10
N LYS A 35 -8.70 19.65 29.90
CA LYS A 35 -9.34 20.92 29.57
C LYS A 35 -10.73 20.97 30.18
N GLU A 36 -11.01 22.07 30.93
CA GLU A 36 -12.35 22.41 31.46
C GLU A 36 -13.00 21.27 32.27
N GLY A 37 -12.23 20.59 33.13
CA GLY A 37 -12.75 19.48 33.95
C GLY A 37 -12.85 18.14 33.26
N VAL A 38 -12.48 18.08 31.98
CA VAL A 38 -12.49 16.82 31.20
C VAL A 38 -11.06 16.36 30.90
N SER A 39 -10.76 15.10 31.22
CA SER A 39 -9.51 14.45 30.85
C SER A 39 -9.70 13.63 29.58
N LYS A 40 -8.93 13.95 28.53
CA LYS A 40 -8.83 13.13 27.32
C LYS A 40 -7.53 12.35 27.35
N LEU A 41 -7.63 11.04 27.35
CA LEU A 41 -6.51 10.12 27.33
C LEU A 41 -6.51 9.39 25.97
N THR A 42 -5.35 9.31 25.35
CA THR A 42 -5.18 8.54 24.12
C THR A 42 -4.28 7.36 24.43
N PHE A 43 -4.73 6.18 24.11
CA PHE A 43 -4.03 4.93 24.35
C PHE A 43 -3.77 4.21 23.06
N THR A 44 -2.69 3.42 23.03
CA THR A 44 -2.43 2.42 22.00
C THR A 44 -2.30 1.05 22.65
N PRO A 45 -2.86 -0.01 22.07
CA PRO A 45 -2.62 -1.37 22.53
C PRO A 45 -1.12 -1.68 22.47
N LYS A 46 -0.60 -2.45 23.45
CA LYS A 46 0.77 -2.95 23.36
C LYS A 46 0.89 -3.99 22.24
N THR A 47 1.77 -3.73 21.33
CA THR A 47 2.44 -4.49 20.27
C THR A 47 1.71 -5.59 19.51
N GLU A 48 0.77 -6.34 20.04
CA GLU A 48 0.09 -7.42 19.31
C GLU A 48 -1.42 -7.21 19.21
N PRO A 49 -2.05 -7.69 18.14
CA PRO A 49 -3.51 -7.67 18.04
C PRO A 49 -4.14 -8.41 19.21
N CYS A 50 -5.05 -7.75 19.89
CA CYS A 50 -5.82 -8.35 20.96
C CYS A 50 -7.06 -9.02 20.40
N THR A 51 -7.22 -10.31 20.62
CA THR A 51 -8.45 -11.03 20.30
C THR A 51 -9.45 -10.82 21.44
N VAL A 52 -10.51 -10.07 21.15
CA VAL A 52 -11.53 -9.68 22.13
C VAL A 52 -12.58 -10.79 22.30
N VAL A 53 -12.91 -11.49 21.21
CA VAL A 53 -13.81 -12.64 21.22
C VAL A 53 -13.19 -13.74 20.40
N LYS A 54 -13.00 -14.92 20.99
CA LYS A 54 -12.56 -16.12 20.28
C LYS A 54 -13.28 -17.32 20.87
N GLN A 55 -14.17 -17.90 20.09
CA GLN A 55 -14.80 -19.18 20.46
C GLN A 55 -13.96 -20.31 19.85
N GLU A 56 -13.27 -21.07 20.72
CA GLU A 56 -12.41 -22.16 20.28
C GLU A 56 -13.22 -23.24 19.51
N GLY A 57 -12.63 -23.76 18.44
CA GLY A 57 -13.25 -24.79 17.61
C GLY A 57 -14.34 -24.30 16.67
N LYS A 58 -14.77 -23.04 16.75
CA LYS A 58 -15.73 -22.47 15.79
C LYS A 58 -15.02 -22.05 14.52
N ARG A 59 -15.69 -22.29 13.40
CA ARG A 59 -15.24 -21.89 12.07
C ARG A 59 -15.97 -20.63 11.62
N LEU A 60 -15.33 -19.88 10.74
CA LEU A 60 -15.84 -18.66 10.17
C LEU A 60 -16.52 -18.93 8.82
N GLN A 61 -17.63 -18.28 8.57
CA GLN A 61 -18.29 -18.22 7.26
C GLN A 61 -17.92 -16.92 6.52
N ILE A 62 -17.83 -15.82 7.25
CA ILE A 62 -17.51 -14.50 6.73
C ILE A 62 -16.78 -13.67 7.79
N VAL A 63 -15.89 -12.82 7.33
CA VAL A 63 -15.25 -11.77 8.15
C VAL A 63 -15.58 -10.42 7.54
N THR A 64 -16.08 -9.50 8.35
CA THR A 64 -16.22 -8.08 7.99
C THR A 64 -15.09 -7.26 8.58
N PHE A 65 -14.71 -6.16 7.92
CA PHE A 65 -13.65 -5.26 8.37
C PHE A 65 -13.85 -3.84 7.84
N ASP A 66 -13.20 -2.89 8.47
CA ASP A 66 -13.09 -1.52 7.99
C ASP A 66 -11.72 -1.28 7.34
N VAL A 67 -11.62 -0.32 6.43
CA VAL A 67 -10.35 0.08 5.80
C VAL A 67 -10.11 1.57 6.02
N LEU A 68 -8.94 1.89 6.58
CA LEU A 68 -8.53 3.27 6.83
C LEU A 68 -7.80 3.87 5.62
N ASN A 69 -8.18 5.10 5.27
CA ASN A 69 -7.43 5.96 4.34
C ASN A 69 -7.13 5.36 2.95
N PHE A 70 -7.94 4.43 2.47
CA PHE A 70 -7.83 4.00 1.06
C PHE A 70 -8.45 5.07 0.16
N PRO A 71 -7.85 5.41 -1.00
CA PRO A 71 -8.35 6.46 -1.87
C PRO A 71 -9.72 6.11 -2.46
N SER A 72 -10.53 7.12 -2.74
CA SER A 72 -11.77 6.94 -3.50
C SER A 72 -11.47 6.46 -4.92
N PHE A 73 -12.25 5.54 -5.44
CA PHE A 73 -12.11 5.03 -6.80
C PHE A 73 -13.49 4.77 -7.44
N ILE A 74 -13.51 4.69 -8.77
CA ILE A 74 -14.70 4.26 -9.52
C ILE A 74 -14.69 2.72 -9.52
N GLY A 75 -15.74 2.11 -8.96
CA GLY A 75 -15.81 0.65 -8.82
C GLY A 75 -15.98 -0.09 -10.15
N GLN A 76 -15.60 -1.37 -10.15
CA GLN A 76 -15.81 -2.29 -11.28
C GLN A 76 -17.28 -2.57 -11.54
N GLN A 77 -18.10 -2.66 -10.48
CA GLN A 77 -19.52 -2.94 -10.56
C GLN A 77 -20.34 -1.71 -10.25
N ASP A 78 -21.31 -1.44 -11.10
CA ASP A 78 -22.24 -0.33 -10.95
C ASP A 78 -23.23 -0.59 -9.81
N ILE A 79 -22.79 -0.31 -8.58
CA ILE A 79 -23.77 -0.07 -7.52
C ILE A 79 -24.23 1.36 -7.72
N THR A 80 -25.38 1.50 -8.39
CA THR A 80 -26.01 2.79 -8.58
C THR A 80 -26.87 3.10 -7.36
N GLU A 81 -26.61 4.24 -6.73
CA GLU A 81 -27.51 4.83 -5.75
C GLU A 81 -28.26 6.00 -6.40
N GLU A 82 -29.56 5.99 -6.28
CA GLU A 82 -30.38 7.14 -6.64
C GLU A 82 -30.17 8.25 -5.60
N PHE A 83 -29.86 9.44 -6.05
CA PHE A 83 -29.76 10.60 -5.16
C PHE A 83 -30.58 11.75 -5.74
N THR A 84 -31.18 12.53 -4.85
CA THR A 84 -31.89 13.77 -5.21
C THR A 84 -30.93 14.93 -5.07
N THR A 85 -30.78 15.73 -6.11
CA THR A 85 -29.98 16.97 -6.03
C THR A 85 -30.75 18.03 -5.26
N GLU A 86 -30.06 19.02 -4.67
CA GLU A 86 -30.67 20.16 -3.99
C GLU A 86 -31.65 20.95 -4.88
N ARG A 87 -31.58 20.79 -6.19
CA ARG A 87 -32.50 21.41 -7.20
C ARG A 87 -33.63 20.47 -7.61
N GLY A 88 -33.83 19.34 -6.91
CA GLY A 88 -34.95 18.41 -7.17
C GLY A 88 -34.76 17.46 -8.35
N GLY A 89 -33.54 17.40 -8.93
CA GLY A 89 -33.23 16.41 -9.97
C GLY A 89 -32.79 15.09 -9.35
N ALA A 90 -33.27 13.96 -9.90
CA ALA A 90 -32.74 12.63 -9.58
C ALA A 90 -31.46 12.37 -10.38
N GLY A 91 -30.49 11.73 -9.76
CA GLY A 91 -29.23 11.31 -10.41
C GLY A 91 -28.79 9.95 -9.88
N TRP A 92 -27.85 9.34 -10.61
CA TRP A 92 -27.26 8.05 -10.23
C TRP A 92 -25.78 8.26 -9.97
N ARG A 93 -25.25 7.72 -8.87
CA ARG A 93 -23.80 7.72 -8.59
C ARG A 93 -23.31 6.28 -8.47
N ARG A 94 -22.08 6.05 -8.94
CA ARG A 94 -21.37 4.79 -8.72
C ARG A 94 -20.73 4.80 -7.33
N ARG A 95 -20.92 3.73 -6.60
CA ARG A 95 -20.13 3.46 -5.41
C ARG A 95 -18.83 2.76 -5.80
N GLY A 96 -17.69 3.22 -5.27
CA GLY A 96 -16.43 2.52 -5.39
C GLY A 96 -16.51 1.14 -4.72
N ARG A 97 -16.62 0.10 -5.54
CA ARG A 97 -16.61 -1.31 -5.11
C ARG A 97 -15.67 -2.10 -5.98
N VAL A 98 -14.87 -2.97 -5.36
CA VAL A 98 -14.00 -3.92 -6.04
C VAL A 98 -14.14 -5.30 -5.40
N GLU A 99 -14.10 -6.34 -6.23
CA GLU A 99 -14.00 -7.73 -5.82
C GLU A 99 -12.61 -8.26 -6.18
N LEU A 100 -11.94 -8.86 -5.20
CA LEU A 100 -10.61 -9.42 -5.30
C LEU A 100 -10.72 -10.93 -5.09
N GLU A 101 -10.28 -11.72 -6.06
CA GLU A 101 -10.35 -13.18 -5.97
C GLU A 101 -8.97 -13.80 -6.14
N ALA A 102 -8.57 -14.66 -5.20
CA ALA A 102 -7.33 -15.42 -5.28
C ALA A 102 -7.38 -16.63 -4.34
N ASP A 103 -6.88 -17.78 -4.79
CA ASP A 103 -6.68 -19.00 -3.96
C ASP A 103 -7.95 -19.43 -3.22
N GLY A 104 -9.10 -19.33 -3.88
CA GLY A 104 -10.42 -19.63 -3.32
C GLY A 104 -10.93 -18.60 -2.31
N TRP A 105 -10.27 -17.45 -2.15
CA TRP A 105 -10.78 -16.31 -1.40
C TRP A 105 -11.53 -15.35 -2.30
N ARG A 106 -12.61 -14.81 -1.79
CA ARG A 106 -13.34 -13.68 -2.36
C ARG A 106 -13.42 -12.56 -1.33
N ILE A 107 -12.84 -11.43 -1.67
CA ILE A 107 -12.75 -10.24 -0.82
C ILE A 107 -13.45 -9.10 -1.53
N GLU A 108 -14.42 -8.50 -0.87
CA GLU A 108 -15.08 -7.30 -1.36
C GLU A 108 -14.61 -6.09 -0.55
N VAL A 109 -14.32 -4.99 -1.24
CA VAL A 109 -14.03 -3.69 -0.63
C VAL A 109 -14.94 -2.66 -1.24
N THR A 110 -15.73 -1.96 -0.41
CA THR A 110 -16.75 -1.02 -0.83
C THR A 110 -16.60 0.31 -0.09
N ALA A 111 -16.68 1.41 -0.82
CA ALA A 111 -16.66 2.75 -0.27
C ALA A 111 -17.81 2.98 0.73
N VAL A 112 -17.55 3.72 1.82
CA VAL A 112 -18.62 4.15 2.74
C VAL A 112 -19.54 5.18 2.06
N PRO A 113 -20.81 5.29 2.49
CA PRO A 113 -21.79 6.20 1.85
C PRO A 113 -21.31 7.64 1.71
N ASP A 114 -20.72 8.18 2.75
CA ASP A 114 -20.25 9.57 2.95
C ASP A 114 -18.77 9.75 2.63
N LEU A 115 -18.25 8.89 1.72
CA LEU A 115 -16.82 8.92 1.38
C LEU A 115 -16.36 10.29 0.87
N LYS A 116 -17.19 11.02 0.13
CA LYS A 116 -16.82 12.32 -0.42
C LYS A 116 -16.57 13.34 0.71
N GLU A 117 -17.51 13.43 1.63
CA GLU A 117 -17.45 14.35 2.78
C GLU A 117 -16.25 14.00 3.69
N ILE A 118 -16.01 12.70 3.89
CA ILE A 118 -14.84 12.19 4.63
C ILE A 118 -13.54 12.58 3.95
N VAL A 119 -13.43 12.38 2.63
CA VAL A 119 -12.23 12.72 1.86
C VAL A 119 -12.00 14.23 1.84
N ASP A 120 -13.04 15.03 1.69
CA ASP A 120 -12.93 16.50 1.71
C ASP A 120 -12.43 16.99 3.10
N ALA A 121 -12.93 16.42 4.20
CA ALA A 121 -12.43 16.68 5.54
C ALA A 121 -10.97 16.25 5.71
N LEU A 122 -10.60 15.05 5.25
CA LEU A 122 -9.23 14.55 5.32
C LEU A 122 -8.24 15.39 4.49
N LYS A 123 -8.66 15.93 3.34
CA LYS A 123 -7.84 16.87 2.55
C LYS A 123 -7.59 18.18 3.29
N GLY A 124 -8.55 18.65 4.06
CA GLY A 124 -8.42 19.88 4.83
C GLY A 124 -7.59 19.76 6.11
N GLN A 125 -7.67 18.63 6.80
CA GLN A 125 -7.12 18.48 8.16
C GLN A 125 -6.15 17.30 8.32
N GLY A 126 -6.01 16.43 7.31
CA GLY A 126 -5.23 15.19 7.42
C GLY A 126 -5.87 14.17 8.38
N GLY A 127 -5.06 13.27 8.90
CA GLY A 127 -5.48 12.30 9.91
C GLY A 127 -5.96 10.98 9.35
N TYR A 128 -6.92 10.36 10.02
CA TYR A 128 -7.37 8.99 9.73
C TYR A 128 -8.89 8.91 9.73
N ALA A 129 -9.45 8.21 8.75
CA ALA A 129 -10.87 7.90 8.72
C ALA A 129 -11.14 6.55 8.05
N VAL A 130 -12.23 5.91 8.42
CA VAL A 130 -12.76 4.74 7.70
C VAL A 130 -13.29 5.24 6.37
N THR A 131 -12.65 4.83 5.28
CA THR A 131 -13.02 5.20 3.91
C THR A 131 -13.77 4.09 3.19
N HIS A 132 -13.50 2.84 3.56
CA HIS A 132 -14.13 1.66 2.95
C HIS A 132 -14.47 0.64 4.02
N LYS A 133 -15.39 -0.26 3.67
CA LYS A 133 -15.72 -1.48 4.39
C LYS A 133 -15.50 -2.67 3.50
N GLY A 134 -15.24 -3.82 4.07
CA GLY A 134 -15.07 -5.02 3.29
C GLY A 134 -15.58 -6.27 3.96
N ASN A 135 -15.63 -7.32 3.18
CA ASN A 135 -15.87 -8.66 3.67
C ASN A 135 -14.93 -9.66 2.98
N LEU A 136 -14.64 -10.73 3.69
CA LEU A 136 -13.79 -11.83 3.29
C LEU A 136 -14.57 -13.13 3.46
N LYS A 137 -14.62 -13.96 2.44
CA LYS A 137 -15.25 -15.29 2.45
C LYS A 137 -14.55 -16.23 1.49
N ARG A 138 -14.86 -17.53 1.59
CA ARG A 138 -14.45 -18.51 0.58
C ARG A 138 -15.35 -18.40 -0.65
N SER A 139 -14.76 -18.53 -1.84
CA SER A 139 -15.48 -18.51 -3.12
C SER A 139 -16.39 -19.75 -3.29
N ASP A 140 -15.97 -20.89 -2.67
CA ASP A 140 -16.72 -22.15 -2.67
C ASP A 140 -17.83 -22.20 -1.61
N GLY A 141 -17.93 -21.19 -0.75
CA GLY A 141 -18.90 -21.14 0.34
C GLY A 141 -18.52 -21.96 1.57
N GLU A 142 -17.34 -22.59 1.57
CA GLU A 142 -16.85 -23.35 2.73
C GLU A 142 -16.44 -22.44 3.89
N THR A 143 -16.45 -23.03 5.09
CA THR A 143 -15.99 -22.35 6.30
C THR A 143 -14.46 -22.42 6.42
N PHE A 144 -13.88 -21.49 7.16
CA PHE A 144 -12.43 -21.37 7.33
C PHE A 144 -12.04 -21.09 8.78
N SER A 145 -10.77 -21.25 9.12
CA SER A 145 -10.25 -20.99 10.45
C SER A 145 -9.97 -19.50 10.69
N ILE A 146 -9.82 -19.11 11.95
CA ILE A 146 -9.38 -17.75 12.32
C ILE A 146 -7.97 -17.49 11.75
N GLU A 147 -7.07 -18.47 11.81
CA GLU A 147 -5.71 -18.37 11.28
C GLU A 147 -5.71 -18.11 9.76
N ASP A 148 -6.56 -18.81 9.01
CA ASP A 148 -6.75 -18.57 7.58
C ASP A 148 -7.23 -17.15 7.32
N ALA A 149 -8.17 -16.64 8.13
CA ALA A 149 -8.65 -15.27 8.05
C ALA A 149 -7.56 -14.25 8.33
N GLU A 150 -6.76 -14.44 9.37
CA GLU A 150 -5.64 -13.56 9.72
C GLU A 150 -4.59 -13.51 8.61
N ASN A 151 -4.27 -14.66 8.02
CA ASN A 151 -3.35 -14.76 6.88
C ASN A 151 -3.90 -14.01 5.66
N ALA A 152 -5.18 -14.19 5.33
CA ALA A 152 -5.84 -13.51 4.23
C ALA A 152 -5.90 -11.98 4.46
N MET A 153 -6.22 -11.54 5.68
CA MET A 153 -6.22 -10.12 6.06
C MET A 153 -4.81 -9.49 5.98
N ASN A 154 -3.76 -10.23 6.33
CA ASN A 154 -2.39 -9.78 6.17
C ASN A 154 -2.00 -9.62 4.69
N ARG A 155 -2.46 -10.51 3.80
CA ARG A 155 -2.27 -10.37 2.35
C ARG A 155 -3.01 -9.16 1.81
N LEU A 156 -4.26 -8.97 2.24
CA LEU A 156 -5.05 -7.80 1.84
C LEU A 156 -4.38 -6.50 2.30
N TRP A 157 -3.86 -6.44 3.52
CA TRP A 157 -3.09 -5.30 4.01
C TRP A 157 -1.91 -4.95 3.10
N GLN A 158 -1.10 -5.95 2.73
CA GLN A 158 0.04 -5.75 1.84
C GLN A 158 -0.41 -5.27 0.46
N PHE A 159 -1.49 -5.85 -0.07
CA PHE A 159 -2.03 -5.48 -1.38
C PHE A 159 -2.59 -4.07 -1.43
N LEU A 160 -3.45 -3.70 -0.49
CA LEU A 160 -4.02 -2.35 -0.41
C LEU A 160 -2.93 -1.30 -0.19
N SER A 161 -1.90 -1.61 0.61
CA SER A 161 -0.74 -0.74 0.78
C SER A 161 0.04 -0.57 -0.52
N PHE A 162 0.26 -1.62 -1.29
CA PHE A 162 0.90 -1.55 -2.60
C PHE A 162 0.08 -0.73 -3.59
N ALA A 163 -1.23 -0.93 -3.63
CA ALA A 163 -2.13 -0.17 -4.49
C ALA A 163 -2.15 1.32 -4.12
N ARG A 164 -2.24 1.64 -2.83
CA ARG A 164 -2.19 3.03 -2.37
C ARG A 164 -0.80 3.66 -2.54
N GLY A 165 0.26 2.87 -2.52
CA GLY A 165 1.65 3.36 -2.46
C GLY A 165 2.11 3.75 -1.05
N GLN A 166 1.27 3.63 -0.04
CA GLN A 166 1.55 3.88 1.38
C GLN A 166 0.79 2.89 2.24
N TYR A 167 1.22 2.71 3.50
CA TYR A 167 0.55 1.79 4.40
C TYR A 167 -0.93 2.12 4.56
N CYS A 168 -1.75 1.11 4.27
CA CYS A 168 -3.21 1.14 4.34
C CYS A 168 -3.67 -0.22 4.86
N SER A 169 -4.50 -0.27 5.87
CA SER A 169 -4.82 -1.53 6.51
C SER A 169 -6.31 -1.77 6.67
N PRO A 170 -6.77 -3.00 6.41
CA PRO A 170 -8.00 -3.48 6.99
C PRO A 170 -7.84 -3.58 8.51
N ILE A 171 -8.84 -3.13 9.24
CA ILE A 171 -8.86 -3.04 10.70
C ILE A 171 -10.17 -3.58 11.27
N LEU A 172 -10.19 -3.84 12.58
CA LEU A 172 -11.37 -4.23 13.36
C LEU A 172 -12.13 -5.41 12.75
N PRO A 173 -11.46 -6.54 12.41
CA PRO A 173 -12.16 -7.67 11.84
C PRO A 173 -13.17 -8.27 12.81
N VAL A 174 -14.34 -8.65 12.28
CA VAL A 174 -15.40 -9.36 12.98
C VAL A 174 -15.75 -10.60 12.18
N GLY A 175 -15.56 -11.76 12.76
CA GLY A 175 -15.85 -13.06 12.15
C GLY A 175 -17.16 -13.65 12.64
N PHE A 176 -17.94 -14.13 11.68
CA PHE A 176 -19.25 -14.76 11.91
C PHE A 176 -19.22 -16.21 11.48
N ASN A 177 -19.93 -17.07 12.22
CA ASN A 177 -20.17 -18.47 11.83
C ASN A 177 -21.32 -18.57 10.83
N CYS A 178 -21.71 -19.80 10.45
CA CYS A 178 -22.83 -20.08 9.54
C CYS A 178 -24.19 -19.66 10.10
N ASP A 179 -24.33 -19.56 11.42
CA ASP A 179 -25.54 -19.13 12.10
C ASP A 179 -25.65 -17.60 12.23
N GLY A 180 -24.64 -16.87 11.75
CA GLY A 180 -24.58 -15.41 11.86
C GLY A 180 -24.13 -14.91 13.24
N GLU A 181 -23.64 -15.80 14.09
CA GLU A 181 -23.13 -15.42 15.41
C GLU A 181 -21.69 -14.92 15.32
N VAL A 182 -21.36 -13.89 16.11
CA VAL A 182 -19.98 -13.40 16.22
C VAL A 182 -19.16 -14.39 17.03
N VAL A 183 -18.17 -15.00 16.38
CA VAL A 183 -17.27 -15.98 17.01
C VAL A 183 -15.82 -15.49 17.09
N TRP A 184 -15.51 -14.40 16.40
CA TRP A 184 -14.18 -13.79 16.44
C TRP A 184 -14.26 -12.28 16.31
N ARG A 185 -13.47 -11.59 17.12
CA ARG A 185 -13.17 -10.15 16.98
C ARG A 185 -11.71 -9.92 17.36
N GLN A 186 -11.06 -9.07 16.57
CA GLN A 186 -9.68 -8.70 16.86
C GLN A 186 -9.53 -7.18 16.81
N TRP A 187 -8.84 -6.67 17.81
CA TRP A 187 -8.43 -5.29 17.91
C TRP A 187 -6.91 -5.25 17.94
N GLY A 188 -6.31 -4.25 17.34
CA GLY A 188 -4.85 -4.14 17.35
C GLY A 188 -4.35 -2.94 16.59
N CYS A 189 -3.07 -2.64 16.83
CA CYS A 189 -2.36 -1.66 16.05
C CYS A 189 -2.02 -2.24 14.67
N ARG A 190 -2.37 -1.50 13.64
CA ARG A 190 -1.93 -1.74 12.26
C ARG A 190 -1.20 -0.51 11.76
N THR A 191 -0.15 -0.70 10.99
CA THR A 191 0.54 0.41 10.34
C THR A 191 -0.35 0.98 9.25
N VAL A 192 -0.72 2.24 9.41
CA VAL A 192 -1.47 3.04 8.44
C VAL A 192 -0.85 4.42 8.39
N GLU A 193 -0.65 4.95 7.20
CA GLU A 193 -0.22 6.35 7.06
C GLU A 193 -1.40 7.31 7.18
N SER A 194 -1.14 8.50 7.70
CA SER A 194 -2.11 9.61 7.67
C SER A 194 -2.60 9.87 6.24
N TRP A 195 -3.72 10.55 6.11
CA TRP A 195 -4.25 10.88 4.81
C TRP A 195 -3.23 11.63 3.95
N GLY A 196 -3.11 11.18 2.72
CA GLY A 196 -2.30 11.76 1.66
C GLY A 196 -2.66 11.10 0.34
N GLU A 197 -2.28 11.72 -0.75
CA GLU A 197 -2.48 11.20 -2.11
C GLU A 197 -1.10 10.89 -2.74
N PRO A 198 -0.44 9.81 -2.31
CA PRO A 198 0.87 9.45 -2.86
C PRO A 198 0.74 9.02 -4.33
N LEU A 199 1.80 9.22 -5.08
CA LEU A 199 1.90 8.63 -6.41
C LEU A 199 2.02 7.10 -6.29
N SER A 200 1.27 6.41 -7.13
CA SER A 200 1.25 4.95 -7.20
C SER A 200 0.90 4.49 -8.63
N TRP A 201 1.18 3.23 -8.92
CA TRP A 201 0.77 2.57 -10.15
C TRP A 201 -0.76 2.49 -10.31
N PHE A 202 -1.50 2.46 -9.20
CA PHE A 202 -2.95 2.37 -9.21
C PHE A 202 -3.60 3.69 -9.60
N ASP A 203 -4.48 3.64 -10.58
CA ASP A 203 -5.31 4.78 -10.97
C ASP A 203 -6.75 4.60 -10.51
N ARG A 204 -7.29 5.63 -9.88
CA ARG A 204 -8.62 5.61 -9.25
C ARG A 204 -9.80 5.49 -10.21
N GLN A 205 -9.61 5.76 -11.50
CA GLN A 205 -10.64 5.56 -12.53
C GLN A 205 -10.57 4.16 -13.15
N HIS A 206 -9.54 3.38 -12.83
CA HIS A 206 -9.28 2.05 -13.38
C HIS A 206 -9.18 1.00 -12.27
N ALA A 207 -10.26 0.88 -11.46
CA ALA A 207 -10.29 -0.03 -10.32
C ALA A 207 -10.24 -1.52 -10.72
N GLU A 208 -10.56 -1.86 -11.96
CA GLU A 208 -10.40 -3.20 -12.54
C GLU A 208 -8.96 -3.72 -12.41
N ALA A 209 -7.97 -2.83 -12.47
CA ALA A 209 -6.57 -3.17 -12.29
C ALA A 209 -6.28 -3.81 -10.91
N LEU A 210 -7.05 -3.48 -9.86
CA LEU A 210 -6.92 -4.12 -8.55
C LEU A 210 -7.27 -5.62 -8.65
N GLY A 211 -8.41 -5.95 -9.27
CA GLY A 211 -8.83 -7.33 -9.47
C GLY A 211 -7.89 -8.11 -10.39
N GLU A 212 -7.32 -7.47 -11.40
CA GLU A 212 -6.36 -8.10 -12.33
C GLU A 212 -5.00 -8.40 -11.69
N VAL A 213 -4.50 -7.52 -10.81
CA VAL A 213 -3.19 -7.69 -10.13
C VAL A 213 -3.30 -8.69 -8.97
N PHE A 214 -4.42 -8.71 -8.25
CA PHE A 214 -4.54 -9.41 -6.97
C PHE A 214 -4.20 -10.90 -7.03
N PRO A 215 -4.67 -11.72 -8.00
CA PRO A 215 -4.34 -13.14 -8.06
C PRO A 215 -2.83 -13.39 -8.19
N GLY A 216 -2.16 -12.65 -9.07
CA GLY A 216 -0.73 -12.76 -9.26
C GLY A 216 0.09 -12.27 -8.06
N PHE A 217 -0.35 -11.20 -7.42
CA PHE A 217 0.20 -10.71 -6.16
C PHE A 217 0.11 -11.81 -5.07
N TRP A 218 -1.07 -12.39 -4.89
CA TRP A 218 -1.32 -13.45 -3.91
C TRP A 218 -0.40 -14.64 -4.13
N ASN A 219 -0.37 -15.14 -5.37
CA ASN A 219 0.45 -16.30 -5.74
C ASN A 219 1.95 -16.03 -5.59
N CYS A 220 2.43 -14.86 -5.99
CA CYS A 220 3.83 -14.48 -5.84
C CYS A 220 4.27 -14.46 -4.38
N LEU A 221 3.45 -13.90 -3.48
CA LEU A 221 3.80 -13.80 -2.06
C LEU A 221 3.63 -15.11 -1.29
N ASN A 222 2.86 -16.07 -1.79
CA ASN A 222 2.73 -17.41 -1.22
C ASN A 222 3.70 -18.42 -1.86
N GLY A 223 4.35 -18.03 -2.97
CA GLY A 223 5.28 -18.89 -3.68
C GLY A 223 6.59 -19.15 -2.93
N VAL A 224 7.36 -20.14 -3.39
CA VAL A 224 8.62 -20.55 -2.75
C VAL A 224 9.79 -19.70 -3.25
N THR A 225 9.82 -19.37 -4.55
CA THR A 225 11.04 -18.92 -5.22
C THR A 225 11.36 -17.44 -5.00
N HIS A 226 10.38 -16.53 -5.10
CA HIS A 226 10.60 -15.08 -5.08
C HIS A 226 9.85 -14.36 -3.96
N ALA A 227 9.04 -15.07 -3.18
CA ALA A 227 8.15 -14.48 -2.18
C ALA A 227 8.89 -13.61 -1.14
N ALA A 228 10.01 -14.08 -0.63
CA ALA A 228 10.79 -13.33 0.36
C ALA A 228 11.37 -12.03 -0.23
N ALA A 229 11.86 -12.07 -1.48
CA ALA A 229 12.39 -10.89 -2.14
C ALA A 229 11.29 -9.90 -2.49
N ALA A 230 10.15 -10.39 -3.00
CA ALA A 230 8.98 -9.56 -3.29
C ALA A 230 8.45 -8.85 -2.04
N ARG A 231 8.33 -9.56 -0.91
CA ARG A 231 7.92 -8.96 0.38
C ARG A 231 8.87 -7.87 0.85
N ILE A 232 10.18 -8.10 0.77
CA ILE A 232 11.19 -7.12 1.18
C ILE A 232 11.17 -5.92 0.21
N ALA A 233 11.09 -6.15 -1.10
CA ALA A 233 11.01 -5.07 -2.07
C ALA A 233 9.74 -4.22 -1.89
N LEU A 234 8.59 -4.86 -1.61
CA LEU A 234 7.34 -4.20 -1.28
C LEU A 234 7.46 -3.34 -0.02
N GLU A 235 8.07 -3.87 1.03
CA GLU A 235 8.28 -3.14 2.29
C GLU A 235 9.18 -1.90 2.06
N TRP A 236 10.26 -2.03 1.29
CA TRP A 236 11.13 -0.92 0.97
C TRP A 236 10.48 0.10 0.03
N TYR A 237 9.65 -0.35 -0.91
CA TYR A 237 8.81 0.51 -1.72
C TYR A 237 7.89 1.39 -0.85
N LEU A 238 7.17 0.80 0.09
CA LEU A 238 6.26 1.50 0.98
C LEU A 238 7.01 2.48 1.90
N ARG A 239 8.11 2.04 2.50
CA ARG A 239 8.94 2.91 3.36
C ARG A 239 9.55 4.07 2.60
N SER A 240 10.00 3.83 1.39
CA SER A 240 10.54 4.87 0.51
C SER A 240 9.47 5.89 0.09
N ASN A 241 8.24 5.45 -0.10
CA ASN A 241 7.11 6.31 -0.48
C ASN A 241 6.48 7.06 0.72
N ARG A 242 6.79 6.62 1.95
CA ARG A 242 6.26 7.18 3.20
C ARG A 242 6.71 8.61 3.46
N ASN A 243 7.95 8.91 3.11
CA ASN A 243 8.59 10.15 3.54
C ASN A 243 8.46 11.24 2.48
N ASN A 244 7.43 12.05 2.62
CA ASN A 244 7.17 13.24 1.80
C ASN A 244 8.24 14.36 1.93
N GLY A 245 9.45 14.06 2.34
CA GLY A 245 10.51 15.06 2.53
C GLY A 245 11.92 14.47 2.55
N ASP A 246 12.07 13.16 2.69
CA ASP A 246 13.36 12.47 2.66
C ASP A 246 13.51 11.63 1.38
N GLN A 247 13.69 12.31 0.25
CA GLN A 247 13.94 11.64 -1.04
C GLN A 247 15.27 10.90 -1.04
N ALA A 248 16.25 11.36 -0.28
CA ALA A 248 17.57 10.72 -0.18
C ALA A 248 17.47 9.33 0.46
N GLY A 249 16.84 9.24 1.63
CA GLY A 249 16.56 7.95 2.29
C GLY A 249 15.67 7.04 1.44
N GLY A 250 14.65 7.61 0.82
CA GLY A 250 13.78 6.90 -0.10
C GLY A 250 14.52 6.33 -1.31
N LEU A 251 15.42 7.07 -1.91
CA LEU A 251 16.27 6.62 -3.02
C LEU A 251 17.16 5.44 -2.63
N ILE A 252 17.80 5.51 -1.47
CA ILE A 252 18.67 4.42 -0.97
C ILE A 252 17.85 3.13 -0.80
N LEU A 253 16.68 3.20 -0.19
CA LEU A 253 15.80 2.04 -0.01
C LEU A 253 15.35 1.46 -1.35
N SER A 254 14.90 2.31 -2.27
CA SER A 254 14.42 1.89 -3.57
C SER A 254 15.51 1.23 -4.40
N GLN A 255 16.72 1.81 -4.45
CA GLN A 255 17.84 1.20 -5.17
C GLN A 255 18.23 -0.15 -4.57
N THR A 256 18.29 -0.26 -3.23
CA THR A 256 18.59 -1.53 -2.57
C THR A 256 17.54 -2.60 -2.90
N ALA A 257 16.26 -2.21 -3.01
CA ALA A 257 15.20 -3.12 -3.48
C ALA A 257 15.43 -3.58 -4.93
N LEU A 258 15.80 -2.68 -5.83
CA LEU A 258 16.11 -3.00 -7.22
C LEU A 258 17.29 -3.97 -7.34
N GLU A 259 18.37 -3.73 -6.60
CA GLU A 259 19.53 -4.62 -6.54
C GLU A 259 19.16 -6.02 -6.06
N ARG A 260 18.34 -6.10 -5.00
CA ARG A 260 17.84 -7.39 -4.49
C ARG A 260 16.96 -8.12 -5.50
N LEU A 261 16.09 -7.40 -6.21
CA LEU A 261 15.25 -8.00 -7.24
C LEU A 261 16.10 -8.51 -8.42
N ALA A 262 17.14 -7.79 -8.81
CA ALA A 262 18.07 -8.27 -9.83
C ALA A 262 18.80 -9.55 -9.37
N ASP A 263 19.29 -9.60 -8.13
CA ASP A 263 20.00 -10.76 -7.57
C ASP A 263 19.14 -12.03 -7.57
N VAL A 264 17.88 -11.95 -7.13
CA VAL A 264 16.98 -13.13 -7.12
C VAL A 264 16.58 -13.60 -8.52
N HIS A 265 16.73 -12.75 -9.54
CA HIS A 265 16.59 -13.13 -10.94
C HIS A 265 17.90 -13.70 -11.54
N GLY A 266 18.91 -13.94 -10.71
CA GLY A 266 20.22 -14.49 -11.11
C GLY A 266 21.17 -13.47 -11.74
N LEU A 267 20.85 -12.18 -11.68
CA LEU A 267 21.62 -11.09 -12.29
C LEU A 267 22.55 -10.46 -11.24
N LYS A 268 23.76 -11.02 -11.12
CA LYS A 268 24.74 -10.58 -10.13
C LYS A 268 25.76 -9.63 -10.74
N LYS A 269 26.13 -8.62 -9.96
CA LYS A 269 27.21 -7.71 -10.29
C LYS A 269 28.53 -8.49 -10.40
N LYS A 270 29.26 -8.33 -11.52
CA LYS A 270 30.61 -8.85 -11.67
C LYS A 270 31.65 -7.90 -11.09
N ARG A 271 32.84 -8.42 -10.84
CA ARG A 271 33.96 -7.61 -10.35
C ARG A 271 34.28 -6.48 -11.33
N GLY A 272 34.31 -5.24 -10.86
CA GLY A 272 34.58 -4.06 -11.70
C GLY A 272 33.35 -3.47 -12.42
N GLU A 273 32.20 -4.13 -12.38
CA GLU A 273 30.96 -3.57 -12.95
C GLU A 273 30.26 -2.60 -12.00
N SER A 274 29.46 -1.71 -12.56
CA SER A 274 28.51 -0.89 -11.80
C SER A 274 27.33 -1.72 -11.30
N VAL A 275 26.74 -1.37 -10.17
CA VAL A 275 25.47 -1.94 -9.69
C VAL A 275 24.28 -1.57 -10.61
N ALA A 276 24.43 -0.60 -11.50
CA ALA A 276 23.45 -0.28 -12.54
C ALA A 276 23.26 -1.42 -13.55
N MET A 277 24.32 -2.22 -13.81
CA MET A 277 24.28 -3.29 -14.83
C MET A 277 23.27 -4.40 -14.51
N PRO A 278 23.25 -5.03 -13.33
CA PRO A 278 22.22 -5.99 -12.98
C PRO A 278 20.79 -5.42 -13.07
N ILE A 279 20.58 -4.17 -12.64
CA ILE A 279 19.27 -3.50 -12.72
C ILE A 279 18.87 -3.33 -14.19
N ARG A 280 19.77 -2.84 -15.05
CA ARG A 280 19.53 -2.71 -16.49
C ARG A 280 19.22 -4.06 -17.14
N GLN A 281 19.99 -5.11 -16.80
CA GLN A 281 19.75 -6.46 -17.31
C GLN A 281 18.38 -6.99 -16.92
N LEU A 282 17.93 -6.73 -15.67
CA LEU A 282 16.59 -7.09 -15.24
C LEU A 282 15.53 -6.34 -16.04
N MET A 283 15.68 -5.03 -16.23
CA MET A 283 14.73 -4.21 -17.00
C MET A 283 14.63 -4.73 -18.45
N ASN A 284 15.75 -4.95 -19.12
CA ASN A 284 15.77 -5.50 -20.48
C ASN A 284 15.09 -6.87 -20.55
N LYS A 285 15.35 -7.76 -19.57
CA LYS A 285 14.76 -9.10 -19.50
C LYS A 285 13.24 -9.07 -19.43
N ILE A 286 12.66 -8.06 -18.76
CA ILE A 286 11.21 -7.94 -18.57
C ILE A 286 10.56 -6.89 -19.47
N GLY A 287 11.33 -6.26 -20.36
CA GLY A 287 10.83 -5.31 -21.36
C GLY A 287 10.60 -3.89 -20.86
N ILE A 288 11.21 -3.49 -19.72
CA ILE A 288 11.19 -2.11 -19.25
C ILE A 288 12.26 -1.32 -19.97
N PRO A 289 11.94 -0.19 -20.65
CA PRO A 289 12.94 0.65 -21.31
C PRO A 289 13.97 1.20 -20.31
N PRO A 290 15.28 1.05 -20.55
CA PRO A 290 16.31 1.58 -19.65
C PRO A 290 16.57 3.09 -19.88
N GLU A 291 15.99 3.68 -20.92
CA GLU A 291 16.11 5.10 -21.24
C GLU A 291 15.40 5.95 -20.18
N LEU A 292 15.88 7.20 -19.98
CA LEU A 292 15.19 8.14 -19.12
C LEU A 292 13.88 8.64 -19.74
N PRO A 293 12.76 8.61 -19.00
CA PRO A 293 11.52 9.26 -19.42
C PRO A 293 11.69 10.75 -19.69
N GLY A 294 10.77 11.35 -20.45
CA GLY A 294 10.88 12.72 -20.96
C GLY A 294 11.05 13.81 -19.90
N GLY A 295 10.36 13.70 -18.77
CA GLY A 295 10.29 14.72 -17.72
C GLY A 295 11.53 14.86 -16.82
N PHE A 296 12.52 13.97 -16.89
CA PHE A 296 13.70 13.97 -16.02
C PHE A 296 14.84 14.84 -16.57
N SER A 297 14.75 16.16 -16.39
CA SER A 297 15.73 17.11 -16.94
C SER A 297 17.07 17.05 -16.22
N VAL A 298 17.07 16.96 -14.89
CA VAL A 298 18.29 16.94 -14.07
C VAL A 298 19.02 15.61 -14.20
N LEU A 299 18.31 14.49 -14.25
CA LEU A 299 18.95 13.18 -14.49
C LEU A 299 19.57 13.07 -15.90
N LYS A 300 19.03 13.78 -16.90
CA LYS A 300 19.69 13.89 -18.22
C LYS A 300 21.03 14.60 -18.14
N GLU A 301 21.14 15.63 -17.32
CA GLU A 301 22.42 16.31 -17.07
C GLU A 301 23.41 15.40 -16.34
N VAL A 302 22.94 14.65 -15.32
CA VAL A 302 23.75 13.64 -14.64
C VAL A 302 24.30 12.61 -15.65
N LEU A 303 23.46 12.11 -16.55
CA LEU A 303 23.93 11.17 -17.60
C LEU A 303 24.94 11.77 -18.55
N ARG A 304 24.77 13.03 -18.95
CA ARG A 304 25.76 13.72 -19.81
C ARG A 304 27.13 13.86 -19.16
N ALA A 305 27.15 14.02 -17.81
CA ALA A 305 28.38 14.08 -17.04
C ALA A 305 29.06 12.72 -16.86
N LEU A 306 28.28 11.61 -17.00
CA LEU A 306 28.83 10.25 -16.98
C LEU A 306 29.49 9.97 -18.34
N THR A 307 30.76 9.57 -18.36
CA THR A 307 31.52 9.24 -19.57
C THR A 307 31.09 7.91 -20.23
N THR A 308 29.98 7.32 -19.80
CA THR A 308 29.45 6.05 -20.32
C THR A 308 28.62 6.29 -21.57
N LYS A 309 29.06 5.72 -22.73
CA LYS A 309 28.38 5.87 -24.02
C LYS A 309 26.94 5.34 -24.08
N ASP A 310 26.59 4.41 -23.20
CA ASP A 310 25.31 3.69 -23.19
C ASP A 310 24.53 3.91 -21.85
N GLY A 311 24.68 5.07 -21.25
CA GLY A 311 24.01 5.41 -20.00
C GLY A 311 22.50 5.62 -20.15
N GLY A 312 21.73 5.18 -19.15
CA GLY A 312 20.28 5.34 -19.05
C GLY A 312 19.83 5.59 -17.62
N GLY A 313 18.56 5.31 -17.36
CA GLY A 313 17.98 5.53 -16.02
C GLY A 313 18.71 4.81 -14.91
N PRO A 314 19.07 3.52 -15.03
CA PRO A 314 19.80 2.81 -13.97
C PRO A 314 21.15 3.45 -13.64
N GLU A 315 21.90 3.94 -14.63
CA GLU A 315 23.18 4.60 -14.43
C GLU A 315 23.01 5.96 -13.76
N ALA A 316 22.02 6.76 -14.18
CA ALA A 316 21.71 8.03 -13.55
C ALA A 316 21.31 7.85 -12.07
N LEU A 317 20.43 6.87 -11.81
CA LEU A 317 19.98 6.50 -10.48
C LEU A 317 21.15 6.16 -9.56
N VAL A 318 22.03 5.24 -9.99
CA VAL A 318 23.19 4.78 -9.22
C VAL A 318 24.20 5.91 -9.00
N ALA A 319 24.38 6.82 -9.98
CA ALA A 319 25.26 7.98 -9.83
C ALA A 319 24.75 8.90 -8.72
N VAL A 320 23.47 9.27 -8.72
CA VAL A 320 22.89 10.14 -7.68
C VAL A 320 22.99 9.50 -6.30
N ARG A 321 22.65 8.20 -6.17
CA ARG A 321 22.74 7.50 -4.89
C ARG A 321 24.19 7.43 -4.40
N ASN A 322 25.16 7.20 -5.28
CA ASN A 322 26.58 7.14 -4.90
C ASN A 322 27.08 8.50 -4.42
N ASP A 323 26.63 9.60 -5.02
CA ASP A 323 26.96 10.95 -4.54
C ASP A 323 26.41 11.19 -3.12
N LEU A 324 25.22 10.64 -2.80
CA LEU A 324 24.63 10.74 -1.47
C LEU A 324 25.41 9.94 -0.40
N VAL A 325 25.83 8.71 -0.75
CA VAL A 325 26.43 7.79 0.22
C VAL A 325 27.94 7.98 0.34
N HIS A 326 28.60 8.42 -0.74
CA HIS A 326 30.05 8.60 -0.84
C HIS A 326 30.38 9.99 -1.40
N PRO A 327 30.11 11.08 -0.66
CA PRO A 327 30.36 12.43 -1.14
C PRO A 327 31.86 12.60 -1.44
N LYS A 328 32.18 12.91 -2.69
CA LYS A 328 33.52 13.31 -3.09
C LYS A 328 33.65 14.79 -2.76
N GLU A 329 34.59 15.10 -1.89
CA GLU A 329 35.07 16.42 -1.42
C GLU A 329 34.25 17.64 -1.89
N LYS A 330 33.66 18.35 -0.97
CA LYS A 330 32.68 19.41 -1.01
C LYS A 330 31.26 18.83 -1.18
N LEU A 331 30.46 19.05 -0.16
CA LEU A 331 29.00 19.04 -0.26
C LEU A 331 28.61 19.90 -1.47
N ALA A 332 28.64 19.30 -2.66
CA ALA A 332 27.94 19.86 -3.80
C ALA A 332 26.51 20.06 -3.32
N GLU A 333 25.96 21.24 -3.46
CA GLU A 333 24.57 21.53 -3.13
C GLU A 333 23.73 20.44 -3.78
N ILE A 334 23.28 19.49 -2.98
CA ILE A 334 22.39 18.42 -3.43
C ILE A 334 21.09 19.15 -3.72
N SER A 335 20.79 19.35 -5.00
CA SER A 335 19.53 20.00 -5.34
C SER A 335 18.41 18.99 -5.04
N GLY A 336 17.45 19.34 -4.19
CA GLY A 336 16.31 18.48 -3.86
C GLY A 336 15.59 17.94 -5.11
N LEU A 337 15.68 18.63 -6.23
CA LEU A 337 15.12 18.17 -7.52
C LEU A 337 15.88 16.97 -8.10
N LYS A 338 17.22 16.91 -7.97
CA LYS A 338 18.03 15.76 -8.42
C LYS A 338 17.67 14.49 -7.64
N GLU A 339 17.52 14.61 -6.33
CA GLU A 339 17.10 13.50 -5.48
C GLU A 339 15.67 13.07 -5.74
N TYR A 340 14.76 14.04 -5.93
CA TYR A 340 13.36 13.77 -6.27
C TYR A 340 13.22 13.03 -7.61
N GLU A 341 13.89 13.48 -8.65
CA GLU A 341 13.85 12.80 -9.96
C GLU A 341 14.39 11.37 -9.84
N ALA A 342 15.53 11.18 -9.15
CA ALA A 342 16.12 9.85 -8.94
C ALA A 342 15.22 8.93 -8.11
N TRP A 343 14.66 9.43 -7.02
CA TRP A 343 13.71 8.69 -6.21
C TRP A 343 12.45 8.33 -6.99
N ASN A 344 11.87 9.26 -7.73
CA ASN A 344 10.67 9.03 -8.53
C ASN A 344 10.90 7.97 -9.61
N LEU A 345 12.06 8.01 -10.26
CA LEU A 345 12.48 7.00 -11.24
C LEU A 345 12.67 5.62 -10.61
N ALA A 346 13.31 5.55 -9.44
CA ALA A 346 13.52 4.30 -8.72
C ALA A 346 12.19 3.65 -8.30
N GLN A 347 11.26 4.46 -7.82
CA GLN A 347 9.91 4.01 -7.46
C GLN A 347 9.15 3.47 -8.70
N TRP A 348 9.25 4.15 -9.83
CA TRP A 348 8.64 3.70 -11.07
C TRP A 348 9.18 2.32 -11.49
N TYR A 349 10.49 2.13 -11.43
CA TYR A 349 11.08 0.83 -11.73
C TYR A 349 10.61 -0.26 -10.77
N LEU A 350 10.50 0.04 -9.47
CA LEU A 350 9.99 -0.91 -8.49
C LEU A 350 8.54 -1.29 -8.76
N GLU A 351 7.68 -0.32 -9.06
CA GLU A 351 6.29 -0.57 -9.42
C GLU A 351 6.19 -1.51 -10.62
N LEU A 352 6.92 -1.21 -11.68
CA LEU A 352 6.92 -2.03 -12.89
C LEU A 352 7.46 -3.44 -12.65
N ILE A 353 8.59 -3.59 -11.95
CA ILE A 353 9.17 -4.91 -11.68
C ILE A 353 8.20 -5.74 -10.81
N LEU A 354 7.61 -5.15 -9.78
CA LEU A 354 6.63 -5.83 -8.93
C LEU A 354 5.37 -6.22 -9.73
N LEU A 355 4.83 -5.33 -10.56
CA LEU A 355 3.70 -5.64 -11.43
C LEU A 355 4.02 -6.77 -12.43
N ASN A 356 5.25 -6.81 -12.96
CA ASN A 356 5.71 -7.92 -13.80
C ASN A 356 5.78 -9.24 -13.03
N MET A 357 6.33 -9.22 -11.81
CA MET A 357 6.38 -10.40 -10.93
C MET A 357 4.99 -10.92 -10.57
N PHE A 358 3.99 -10.03 -10.50
CA PHE A 358 2.59 -10.38 -10.27
C PHE A 358 1.86 -10.77 -11.57
N GLY A 359 2.54 -10.80 -12.71
CA GLY A 359 1.98 -11.22 -13.99
C GLY A 359 0.94 -10.26 -14.56
N PHE A 360 0.93 -9.00 -14.13
CA PHE A 360 -0.02 -7.99 -14.61
C PHE A 360 0.14 -7.71 -16.10
N LYS A 361 -0.99 -7.54 -16.80
CA LYS A 361 -1.05 -7.32 -18.26
C LYS A 361 -1.88 -6.09 -18.66
N GLY A 362 -2.41 -5.38 -17.68
CA GLY A 362 -3.34 -4.28 -17.88
C GLY A 362 -2.67 -2.91 -18.07
N LYS A 363 -3.39 -1.87 -17.67
CA LYS A 363 -2.93 -0.49 -17.70
C LYS A 363 -2.61 0.00 -16.29
N TYR A 364 -1.61 0.84 -16.18
CA TYR A 364 -1.16 1.40 -14.90
C TYR A 364 -0.99 2.91 -14.99
N GLY A 365 -1.02 3.58 -13.85
CA GLY A 365 -0.70 4.99 -13.75
C GLY A 365 0.80 5.20 -13.71
N ASN A 366 1.37 5.79 -14.76
CA ASN A 366 2.80 6.11 -14.81
C ASN A 366 3.11 7.34 -13.96
N ARG A 367 3.87 7.16 -12.87
CA ARG A 367 4.25 8.24 -11.95
C ARG A 367 5.27 9.22 -12.51
N THR A 368 5.94 8.86 -13.61
CA THR A 368 6.96 9.71 -14.24
C THR A 368 6.38 10.75 -15.22
N LEU A 369 5.08 10.68 -15.49
CA LEU A 369 4.42 11.65 -16.36
C LEU A 369 4.23 12.98 -15.62
N GLU A 370 4.79 14.03 -16.18
CA GLU A 370 4.63 15.39 -15.65
C GLU A 370 3.17 15.84 -15.79
N GLY A 371 2.60 16.38 -14.70
CA GLY A 371 1.21 16.84 -14.70
C GLY A 371 0.17 15.73 -14.87
N ARG A 372 0.51 14.46 -14.58
CA ARG A 372 -0.42 13.34 -14.63
C ARG A 372 -1.73 13.65 -13.88
N TRP A 373 -2.86 13.44 -14.54
CA TRP A 373 -4.18 13.52 -13.91
C TRP A 373 -4.79 12.13 -13.66
N THR A 374 -5.78 12.06 -12.78
CA THR A 374 -6.54 10.85 -12.52
C THR A 374 -7.26 10.38 -13.80
N GLY A 375 -7.09 9.11 -14.16
CA GLY A 375 -7.58 8.52 -15.40
C GLY A 375 -6.52 8.43 -16.51
N GLN A 376 -5.38 9.05 -16.33
CA GLN A 376 -4.26 8.94 -17.28
C GLN A 376 -3.47 7.66 -16.97
N VAL A 377 -3.70 6.64 -17.78
CA VAL A 377 -3.04 5.33 -17.68
C VAL A 377 -2.42 4.95 -19.01
N GLU A 378 -1.41 4.10 -18.95
CA GLU A 378 -0.76 3.51 -20.12
C GLU A 378 -0.64 1.99 -19.95
N SER A 379 -0.47 1.27 -21.07
CA SER A 379 -0.20 -0.16 -21.02
C SER A 379 1.19 -0.42 -20.43
N ILE A 380 1.31 -1.52 -19.69
CA ILE A 380 2.62 -1.96 -19.19
C ILE A 380 3.60 -2.17 -20.36
N PRO A 381 4.92 -1.96 -20.14
CA PRO A 381 5.91 -2.03 -21.23
C PRO A 381 6.01 -3.39 -21.92
N TRP A 382 5.67 -4.47 -21.23
CA TRP A 382 5.67 -5.85 -21.75
C TRP A 382 4.31 -6.30 -22.30
N ALA A 383 3.34 -5.40 -22.45
CA ALA A 383 2.08 -5.71 -23.12
C ALA A 383 2.35 -6.07 -24.58
N PRO A 384 1.59 -7.03 -25.18
CA PRO A 384 1.62 -7.21 -26.63
C PRO A 384 1.35 -5.87 -27.30
N LYS A 385 2.20 -5.51 -28.28
CA LYS A 385 1.91 -4.31 -29.08
C LYS A 385 0.60 -4.56 -29.82
N SER A 386 -0.37 -3.70 -29.62
CA SER A 386 -1.58 -3.70 -30.44
C SER A 386 -1.15 -3.32 -31.85
N ASP A 387 -1.39 -4.24 -32.79
CA ASP A 387 -1.21 -3.98 -34.23
C ASP A 387 -2.14 -2.85 -34.70
#